data_3aa118326195230f162a29e06a1cf2f2
#
_entry.id   3aa118326195230f162a29e06a1cf2f2
#
_cell.length_a   1.000
_cell.length_b   1.000
_cell.length_c   1.000
_cell.angle_alpha   90.00
_cell.angle_beta   90.00
_cell.angle_gamma   90.00
#
_symmetry.space_group_name_H-M   'P 1'
#
loop_
_entity.id
_entity.type
_entity.pdbx_description
1 polymer ?
#
loop_
_entity_poly.entity_id
_entity_poly.type
_entity_poly.pdbx_seq_one_letter_code
_entity_poly.pdbx_strand_id
1 'polypeptide(L)'
;MHAIVDPFSHLGAPAQTKLLLLGPIDFRTEEMMNRARSLQIEHVSPAGLLRRGISRSRGPAGGNEASILALLRRWFFARKPDAGFVLTDFPATLLQAKVFDEWLDARDEEIDAVVAGSGASGPVIGHYRTLGLLLEEAGAR
;
A
#
# COMPACT_ATOMS: atom_id res chain seq x y z
N MET A 1 -6.25 -4.50 26.42
CA MET A 1 -6.24 -4.54 25.72
C MET A 1 -5.52 -4.14 24.80
N HIS A 2 -5.36 -4.09 23.97
CA HIS A 2 -4.67 -3.79 23.18
C HIS A 2 -4.93 -2.91 22.42
N ALA A 3 -4.43 -2.29 22.17
CA ALA A 3 -4.68 -1.11 21.54
C ALA A 3 -4.46 -1.16 20.07
N ILE A 4 -4.28 -2.27 19.57
CA ILE A 4 -4.05 -2.40 18.15
C ILE A 4 -5.34 -2.25 17.41
N VAL A 5 -5.39 -1.31 16.50
CA VAL A 5 -6.57 -1.11 15.69
C VAL A 5 -6.50 -2.07 14.52
N ASP A 6 -7.56 -2.80 14.31
CA ASP A 6 -7.64 -3.72 13.18
C ASP A 6 -8.36 -2.97 12.07
N PRO A 7 -7.65 -2.54 11.03
CA PRO A 7 -8.31 -1.76 10.00
C PRO A 7 -9.39 -2.51 9.26
N PHE A 8 -9.36 -3.84 9.31
CA PHE A 8 -10.36 -4.60 8.58
C PHE A 8 -11.68 -4.73 9.34
N SER A 9 -11.67 -4.53 10.63
CA SER A 9 -12.88 -4.74 11.40
C SER A 9 -13.84 -3.57 11.31
N HIS A 10 -13.37 -2.40 10.92
CA HIS A 10 -14.24 -1.23 10.83
C HIS A 10 -14.65 -0.89 9.40
N LEU A 11 -14.20 -1.64 8.44
CA LEU A 11 -14.48 -1.31 7.06
C LEU A 11 -15.59 -2.21 6.55
N GLY A 12 -16.35 -1.73 5.61
CA GLY A 12 -17.51 -2.45 5.17
C GLY A 12 -17.22 -3.77 4.53
N ALA A 13 -16.81 -3.80 3.31
CA ALA A 13 -16.58 -5.06 2.61
C ALA A 13 -15.10 -5.36 2.62
N PRO A 14 -14.67 -6.39 3.33
CA PRO A 14 -13.23 -6.68 3.37
C PRO A 14 -12.62 -6.84 1.99
N ALA A 15 -13.34 -7.40 1.05
CA ALA A 15 -12.80 -7.62 -0.28
C ALA A 15 -12.50 -6.32 -1.02
N GLN A 16 -13.02 -5.21 -0.54
CA GLN A 16 -12.77 -3.93 -1.17
C GLN A 16 -11.86 -3.04 -0.34
N THR A 17 -11.29 -3.57 0.71
CA THR A 17 -10.40 -2.81 1.58
C THR A 17 -9.10 -2.47 0.86
N LYS A 18 -8.72 -1.20 0.88
CA LYS A 18 -7.50 -0.73 0.24
C LYS A 18 -6.58 -0.18 1.31
N LEU A 19 -5.47 -0.86 1.51
CA LEU A 19 -4.58 -0.57 2.61
C LEU A 19 -3.16 -0.34 2.14
N LEU A 20 -2.50 0.64 2.72
CA LEU A 20 -1.08 0.85 2.46
C LEU A 20 -0.30 0.55 3.72
N LEU A 21 0.76 -0.23 3.58
CA LEU A 21 1.66 -0.50 4.69
C LEU A 21 3.00 0.09 4.31
N LEU A 22 3.36 1.18 4.96
CA LEU A 22 4.56 1.93 4.61
C LEU A 22 5.78 1.43 5.36
N GLY A 23 6.91 1.45 4.68
CA GLY A 23 8.16 1.06 5.29
C GLY A 23 8.41 -0.43 5.21
N PRO A 24 9.55 -0.87 5.72
CA PRO A 24 9.89 -2.29 5.71
C PRO A 24 8.89 -3.08 6.52
N ILE A 25 8.73 -4.34 6.16
CA ILE A 25 7.80 -5.19 6.86
C ILE A 25 8.32 -5.48 8.25
N ASP A 26 7.54 -5.19 9.26
CA ASP A 26 7.90 -5.51 10.61
C ASP A 26 6.82 -6.42 11.19
N PHE A 27 6.94 -6.73 12.46
CA PHE A 27 6.01 -7.65 13.09
C PHE A 27 4.55 -7.23 12.93
N ARG A 28 4.26 -5.96 13.12
CA ARG A 28 2.89 -5.50 13.00
C ARG A 28 2.35 -5.56 11.60
N THR A 29 3.14 -5.12 10.64
CA THR A 29 2.66 -5.14 9.27
C THR A 29 2.55 -6.56 8.75
N GLU A 30 3.39 -7.46 9.26
CA GLU A 30 3.29 -8.85 8.86
C GLU A 30 1.98 -9.45 9.32
N GLU A 31 1.54 -9.08 10.51
CA GLU A 31 0.27 -9.56 10.99
C GLU A 31 -0.87 -9.07 10.11
N MET A 32 -0.80 -7.82 9.68
CA MET A 32 -1.82 -7.28 8.82
C MET A 32 -1.84 -7.94 7.46
N MET A 33 -0.67 -8.29 6.94
CA MET A 33 -0.62 -9.00 5.68
C MET A 33 -1.22 -10.40 5.81
N ASN A 34 -0.98 -11.06 6.92
CA ASN A 34 -1.57 -12.37 7.14
C ASN A 34 -3.09 -12.26 7.24
N ARG A 35 -3.57 -11.19 7.85
CA ARG A 35 -4.99 -10.98 7.95
C ARG A 35 -5.59 -10.74 6.58
N ALA A 36 -4.92 -9.95 5.76
CA ALA A 36 -5.39 -9.68 4.41
C ALA A 36 -5.44 -10.98 3.60
N ARG A 37 -4.44 -11.82 3.76
CA ARG A 37 -4.41 -13.07 3.03
C ARG A 37 -5.59 -13.94 3.43
N SER A 38 -5.92 -13.97 4.70
CA SER A 38 -7.04 -14.79 5.14
C SER A 38 -8.37 -14.23 4.66
N LEU A 39 -8.42 -12.95 4.31
CA LEU A 39 -9.61 -12.35 3.75
C LEU A 39 -9.58 -12.35 2.22
N GLN A 40 -8.54 -12.96 1.66
CA GLN A 40 -8.38 -13.08 0.22
C GLN A 40 -8.23 -11.74 -0.47
N ILE A 41 -7.55 -10.81 0.17
CA ILE A 41 -7.25 -9.52 -0.40
C ILE A 41 -5.85 -9.60 -1.00
N GLU A 42 -5.69 -9.10 -2.21
CA GLU A 42 -4.42 -9.20 -2.92
C GLU A 42 -3.33 -8.39 -2.22
N HIS A 43 -2.14 -8.98 -2.10
CA HIS A 43 -0.99 -8.27 -1.59
C HIS A 43 -0.07 -7.95 -2.76
N VAL A 44 0.34 -6.69 -2.87
CA VAL A 44 1.15 -6.22 -3.99
C VAL A 44 2.34 -5.43 -3.46
N SER A 45 3.48 -5.61 -4.07
CA SER A 45 4.66 -4.82 -3.73
C SER A 45 5.45 -4.59 -5.01
N PRO A 46 6.26 -3.52 -5.06
CA PRO A 46 7.09 -3.29 -6.23
C PRO A 46 8.03 -4.46 -6.51
N ALA A 47 8.61 -5.04 -5.46
CA ALA A 47 9.52 -6.16 -5.65
C ALA A 47 8.78 -7.36 -6.25
N GLY A 48 7.56 -7.59 -5.80
CA GLY A 48 6.78 -8.69 -6.35
C GLY A 48 6.45 -8.48 -7.82
N LEU A 49 6.10 -7.25 -8.18
CA LEU A 49 5.79 -6.95 -9.56
C LEU A 49 7.03 -7.04 -10.44
N LEU A 50 8.17 -6.61 -9.93
CA LEU A 50 9.41 -6.74 -10.67
C LEU A 50 9.76 -8.21 -10.92
N ARG A 51 9.56 -9.05 -9.93
CA ARG A 51 9.85 -10.47 -10.10
C ARG A 51 8.98 -11.08 -11.18
N ARG A 52 7.73 -10.67 -11.26
CA ARG A 52 6.86 -11.21 -12.28
C ARG A 52 7.24 -10.72 -13.67
N GLY A 53 7.79 -9.55 -13.76
CA GLY A 53 8.15 -8.97 -15.03
C GLY A 53 9.49 -9.40 -15.56
N ILE A 54 10.38 -9.84 -14.66
CA ILE A 54 11.70 -10.19 -15.07
C ILE A 54 11.77 -11.24 -16.15
N SER A 55 10.87 -12.15 -16.14
CA SER A 55 10.93 -13.21 -17.12
C SER A 55 10.74 -12.68 -18.53
N ARG A 56 10.12 -11.52 -18.73
CA ARG A 56 10.00 -11.02 -20.01
C ARG A 56 10.78 -9.83 -20.24
N SER A 57 11.32 -9.18 -19.30
CA SER A 57 12.04 -7.96 -19.49
C SER A 57 13.47 -8.21 -19.31
N ARG A 58 14.31 -7.70 -20.23
CA ARG A 58 15.57 -7.90 -20.04
C ARG A 58 16.19 -6.75 -19.56
N GLY A 59 15.69 -5.73 -19.26
CA GLY A 59 16.29 -4.54 -18.78
C GLY A 59 16.89 -4.72 -17.45
N PRO A 60 17.68 -3.80 -17.04
CA PRO A 60 18.27 -3.79 -15.74
C PRO A 60 17.15 -3.83 -14.76
N ALA A 61 17.39 -4.46 -13.73
CA ALA A 61 16.42 -4.60 -12.72
C ALA A 61 16.05 -3.25 -12.35
N GLY A 62 15.14 -2.77 -12.86
CA GLY A 62 14.77 -1.47 -12.64
C GLY A 62 14.53 -1.20 -11.25
N GLY A 63 15.23 -0.54 -10.68
CA GLY A 63 14.95 -0.09 -9.43
C GLY A 63 14.65 1.35 -9.41
N ASN A 64 14.68 2.02 -10.52
CA ASN A 64 14.48 3.46 -10.45
C ASN A 64 13.01 3.80 -10.29
N GLU A 65 12.77 5.01 -9.89
CA GLU A 65 11.44 5.45 -9.54
C GLU A 65 10.47 5.39 -10.72
N ALA A 66 10.95 5.74 -11.90
CA ALA A 66 10.08 5.72 -13.06
C ALA A 66 9.63 4.31 -13.40
N SER A 67 10.53 3.34 -13.28
CA SER A 67 10.17 1.97 -13.57
C SER A 67 9.18 1.42 -12.56
N ILE A 68 9.37 1.76 -11.31
CA ILE A 68 8.46 1.32 -10.27
C ILE A 68 7.09 1.92 -10.49
N LEU A 69 7.04 3.20 -10.80
CA LEU A 69 5.76 3.84 -11.05
C LEU A 69 5.05 3.22 -12.24
N ALA A 70 5.78 2.89 -13.29
CA ALA A 70 5.17 2.29 -14.47
C ALA A 70 4.58 0.92 -14.14
N LEU A 71 5.29 0.13 -13.34
CA LEU A 71 4.79 -1.18 -12.96
C LEU A 71 3.55 -1.08 -12.09
N LEU A 72 3.58 -0.21 -11.11
CA LEU A 72 2.46 -0.04 -10.22
C LEU A 72 1.25 0.53 -10.96
N ARG A 73 1.49 1.45 -11.87
CA ARG A 73 0.41 2.04 -12.63
C ARG A 73 -0.29 0.98 -13.48
N ARG A 74 0.50 0.13 -14.12
CA ARG A 74 -0.08 -0.91 -14.92
C ARG A 74 -0.91 -1.85 -14.07
N TRP A 75 -0.39 -2.24 -12.93
CA TRP A 75 -1.14 -3.12 -12.04
C TRP A 75 -2.44 -2.45 -11.59
N PHE A 76 -2.33 -1.18 -11.17
CA PHE A 76 -3.47 -0.50 -10.60
C PHE A 76 -4.63 -0.41 -11.58
N PHE A 77 -4.35 -0.05 -12.81
CA PHE A 77 -5.41 0.12 -13.80
C PHE A 77 -5.86 -1.17 -14.46
N ALA A 78 -5.14 -2.26 -14.25
CA ALA A 78 -5.54 -3.55 -14.81
C ALA A 78 -6.50 -4.31 -13.89
N ARG A 79 -6.53 -3.97 -12.61
CA ARG A 79 -7.40 -4.70 -11.69
C ARG A 79 -8.84 -4.22 -11.82
N LYS A 80 -9.76 -4.99 -11.29
CA LYS A 80 -11.16 -4.57 -11.35
C LYS A 80 -11.35 -3.29 -10.55
N PRO A 81 -12.24 -2.42 -11.00
CA PRO A 81 -12.49 -1.21 -10.24
C PRO A 81 -12.94 -1.54 -8.82
N ASP A 82 -12.39 -0.80 -7.90
CA ASP A 82 -12.74 -0.93 -6.48
C ASP A 82 -12.31 -2.24 -5.83
N ALA A 83 -11.48 -3.04 -6.49
CA ALA A 83 -10.97 -4.24 -5.87
C ALA A 83 -10.00 -3.87 -4.76
N GLY A 84 -10.07 -4.59 -3.64
CA GLY A 84 -9.21 -4.31 -2.50
C GLY A 84 -7.79 -4.76 -2.72
N PHE A 85 -6.88 -4.23 -1.92
CA PHE A 85 -5.48 -4.62 -1.98
C PHE A 85 -4.76 -4.16 -0.72
N VAL A 86 -3.64 -4.83 -0.46
CA VAL A 86 -2.69 -4.38 0.53
C VAL A 86 -1.41 -4.11 -0.23
N LEU A 87 -0.95 -2.86 -0.20
CA LEU A 87 0.22 -2.45 -0.95
C LEU A 87 1.35 -2.19 0.03
N THR A 88 2.48 -2.83 -0.15
CA THR A 88 3.61 -2.67 0.75
C THR A 88 4.77 -2.06 -0.01
N ASP A 89 5.63 -1.33 0.70
CA ASP A 89 6.82 -0.70 0.14
C ASP A 89 6.49 0.33 -0.94
N PHE A 90 5.30 0.80 -1.02
CA PHE A 90 4.92 1.83 -1.96
C PHE A 90 3.72 2.57 -1.36
N PRO A 91 3.67 3.88 -1.39
CA PRO A 91 4.70 4.75 -1.96
C PRO A 91 5.89 4.89 -1.00
N ALA A 92 7.07 4.96 -1.56
CA ALA A 92 8.28 5.11 -0.78
C ALA A 92 8.80 6.55 -0.78
N THR A 93 8.28 7.38 -1.69
CA THR A 93 8.67 8.78 -1.75
C THR A 93 7.43 9.63 -1.87
N LEU A 94 7.57 10.90 -1.56
CA LEU A 94 6.44 11.80 -1.67
C LEU A 94 5.94 11.92 -3.11
N LEU A 95 6.84 11.89 -4.07
CA LEU A 95 6.44 11.91 -5.46
C LEU A 95 5.56 10.72 -5.79
N GLN A 96 5.95 9.53 -5.33
CA GLN A 96 5.16 8.34 -5.59
C GLN A 96 3.78 8.46 -4.93
N ALA A 97 3.73 9.04 -3.73
CA ALA A 97 2.46 9.19 -3.06
C ALA A 97 1.53 10.11 -3.82
N LYS A 98 2.05 11.20 -4.33
CA LYS A 98 1.24 12.15 -5.06
C LYS A 98 0.76 11.58 -6.40
N VAL A 99 1.62 10.84 -7.06
CA VAL A 99 1.24 10.22 -8.32
C VAL A 99 0.17 9.16 -8.09
N PHE A 100 0.31 8.39 -7.01
CA PHE A 100 -0.68 7.39 -6.69
C PHE A 100 -2.04 8.04 -6.38
N ASP A 101 -2.01 9.20 -5.72
CA ASP A 101 -3.26 9.93 -5.46
C ASP A 101 -3.97 10.27 -6.76
N GLU A 102 -3.21 10.62 -7.80
CA GLU A 102 -3.81 10.93 -9.09
C GLU A 102 -4.47 9.71 -9.71
N TRP A 103 -3.85 8.55 -9.55
CA TRP A 103 -4.46 7.32 -10.08
C TRP A 103 -5.76 7.01 -9.35
N LEU A 104 -5.76 7.20 -8.03
CA LEU A 104 -6.97 6.95 -7.25
C LEU A 104 -8.09 7.89 -7.69
N ASP A 105 -7.75 9.16 -7.89
CA ASP A 105 -8.74 10.10 -8.37
C ASP A 105 -9.27 9.72 -9.74
N ALA A 106 -8.41 9.25 -10.61
CA ALA A 106 -8.81 8.87 -11.95
C ALA A 106 -9.80 7.70 -11.94
N ARG A 107 -9.73 6.85 -10.92
CA ARG A 107 -10.64 5.74 -10.79
C ARG A 107 -11.77 6.00 -9.79
N ASP A 108 -11.76 7.17 -9.20
CA ASP A 108 -12.75 7.54 -8.19
C ASP A 108 -12.69 6.54 -7.03
N GLU A 109 -11.48 6.21 -6.61
CA GLU A 109 -11.28 5.28 -5.51
C GLU A 109 -10.51 5.98 -4.40
N GLU A 110 -10.56 5.42 -3.20
CA GLU A 110 -9.88 5.98 -2.05
C GLU A 110 -9.20 4.89 -1.26
N ILE A 111 -8.10 5.24 -0.64
CA ILE A 111 -7.43 4.35 0.30
C ILE A 111 -8.19 4.39 1.61
N ASP A 112 -8.41 3.24 2.20
CA ASP A 112 -9.15 3.15 3.46
C ASP A 112 -8.29 3.46 4.67
N ALA A 113 -7.04 3.06 4.65
CA ALA A 113 -6.17 3.30 5.78
C ALA A 113 -4.71 3.12 5.39
N VAL A 114 -3.84 3.81 6.12
CA VAL A 114 -2.41 3.72 5.91
C VAL A 114 -1.77 3.39 7.25
N VAL A 115 -0.93 2.38 7.30
CA VAL A 115 -0.22 2.00 8.50
C VAL A 115 1.27 2.21 8.26
N ALA A 116 1.94 2.93 9.12
CA ALA A 116 3.36 3.17 8.97
C ALA A 116 4.14 2.27 9.89
N GLY A 117 5.02 1.46 9.30
CA GLY A 117 5.93 0.65 10.08
C GLY A 117 7.16 1.45 10.44
N SER A 118 8.02 0.86 11.22
CA SER A 118 9.24 1.55 11.60
C SER A 118 10.09 1.73 10.35
N GLY A 119 10.73 2.84 10.23
CA GLY A 119 11.55 3.11 9.06
C GLY A 119 10.81 3.67 7.87
N ALA A 120 9.51 3.92 8.00
CA ALA A 120 8.77 4.50 6.90
C ALA A 120 9.22 5.95 6.68
N SER A 121 9.09 6.39 5.43
CA SER A 121 9.52 7.74 5.06
C SER A 121 8.71 8.80 5.78
N GLY A 122 9.39 9.74 6.43
CA GLY A 122 8.71 10.82 7.13
C GLY A 122 7.82 11.67 6.23
N PRO A 123 8.31 12.09 5.07
CA PRO A 123 7.44 12.88 4.17
C PRO A 123 6.21 12.13 3.71
N VAL A 124 6.31 10.84 3.48
CA VAL A 124 5.16 10.05 3.07
C VAL A 124 4.18 9.93 4.23
N ILE A 125 4.69 9.67 5.44
CA ILE A 125 3.84 9.61 6.61
C ILE A 125 3.10 10.92 6.79
N GLY A 126 3.80 12.04 6.66
CA GLY A 126 3.18 13.35 6.81
C GLY A 126 2.10 13.59 5.78
N HIS A 127 2.32 13.14 4.57
CA HIS A 127 1.34 13.30 3.51
C HIS A 127 0.02 12.60 3.88
N TYR A 128 0.10 11.36 4.33
CA TYR A 128 -1.11 10.64 4.66
C TYR A 128 -1.72 11.08 5.99
N ARG A 129 -0.90 11.58 6.91
CA ARG A 129 -1.44 12.15 8.13
C ARG A 129 -2.28 13.38 7.81
N THR A 130 -1.81 14.20 6.89
CA THR A 130 -2.55 15.38 6.46
C THR A 130 -3.87 15.01 5.82
N LEU A 131 -3.90 13.90 5.11
CA LEU A 131 -5.13 13.45 4.46
C LEU A 131 -6.06 12.74 5.43
N GLY A 132 -5.63 12.51 6.66
CA GLY A 132 -6.48 11.85 7.63
C GLY A 132 -6.58 10.36 7.46
N LEU A 133 -5.67 9.77 6.69
CA LEU A 133 -5.74 8.33 6.40
C LEU A 133 -4.83 7.49 7.27
N LEU A 134 -3.90 8.13 7.98
CA LEU A 134 -2.94 7.37 8.75
C LEU A 134 -3.56 6.80 10.00
N LEU A 135 -3.43 5.49 10.18
CA LEU A 135 -3.90 4.85 11.37
C LEU A 135 -2.78 4.88 12.39
N GLU A 136 -3.02 5.48 13.52
CA GLU A 136 -2.02 5.52 14.55
C GLU A 136 -2.46 4.66 15.69
N GLU A 137 -1.51 3.97 16.28
CA GLU A 137 -1.83 3.08 17.34
C GLU A 137 -2.32 3.85 18.53
N ALA A 138 -3.46 3.49 19.04
CA ALA A 138 -3.99 4.18 20.20
C ALA A 138 -3.06 3.97 21.35
N GLY A 139 -2.75 4.97 22.06
CA GLY A 139 -1.87 4.84 23.15
C GLY A 139 -0.40 4.94 22.78
N ALA A 140 -0.15 4.97 21.52
CA ALA A 140 1.23 5.15 21.14
C ALA A 140 1.51 6.58 21.42
N ARG A 141 2.35 6.85 22.08
CA ARG A 141 2.49 8.10 22.35
C ARG A 141 3.59 8.24 22.82
#